data_6e2f03ca070718b700384ef125f1ee22
#
_entry.id   6e2f03ca070718b700384ef125f1ee22
#
_cell.length_a   1.000
_cell.length_b   1.000
_cell.length_c   1.000
_cell.angle_alpha   90.00
_cell.angle_beta   90.00
_cell.angle_gamma   90.00
#
_symmetry.space_group_name_H-M   'P 1'
#
loop_
_entity.id
_entity.type
_entity.pdbx_description
1 polymer ?
#
loop_
_entity_poly.entity_id
_entity_poly.type
_entity_poly.pdbx_seq_one_letter_code
_entity_poly.pdbx_strand_id
1 'polypeptide(L)'
;MTKVAINSKKAPKAIGTYSQAIKKDKFIFLSGQIGLDPNTMNLVDGINNQIHQVFQNLIEVISASEATISDVTKLNVYLTDLENFALVNEIMKEYFAEPYPARAAVGVASLPKGALIEADGFLVLD
;
A
#
# COMPACT_ATOMS: atom_id res chain seq x y z
N MET A 1 -11.72 2.96 23.00
CA MET A 1 -10.59 3.45 22.19
C MET A 1 -11.10 4.17 20.96
N THR A 2 -10.64 5.37 20.73
CA THR A 2 -10.99 6.17 19.58
C THR A 2 -10.07 5.84 18.42
N LYS A 3 -10.61 5.82 17.21
CA LYS A 3 -9.76 5.67 16.02
C LYS A 3 -8.99 6.97 15.76
N VAL A 4 -7.76 6.82 15.31
CA VAL A 4 -6.86 7.93 15.01
C VAL A 4 -6.48 7.89 13.54
N ALA A 5 -6.66 9.02 12.84
CA ALA A 5 -6.23 9.14 11.46
C ALA A 5 -4.71 9.32 11.41
N ILE A 6 -4.07 8.57 10.53
CA ILE A 6 -2.65 8.67 10.26
C ILE A 6 -2.47 9.51 9.00
N ASN A 7 -1.51 10.42 9.03
CA ASN A 7 -1.21 11.28 7.91
C ASN A 7 0.30 11.43 7.75
N SER A 8 0.81 11.04 6.60
CA SER A 8 2.22 11.21 6.23
C SER A 8 2.32 12.22 5.10
N LYS A 9 3.20 13.21 5.24
CA LYS A 9 3.50 14.16 4.17
C LYS A 9 4.38 13.53 3.08
N LYS A 10 4.96 12.37 3.35
CA LYS A 10 5.84 11.64 2.42
C LYS A 10 5.09 10.62 1.57
N ALA A 11 3.79 10.48 1.78
CA ALA A 11 2.91 9.65 0.97
C ALA A 11 1.87 10.54 0.27
N PRO A 12 1.24 10.05 -0.80
CA PRO A 12 0.19 10.81 -1.47
C PRO A 12 -0.91 11.20 -0.49
N LYS A 13 -1.27 12.49 -0.47
CA LYS A 13 -2.32 12.94 0.44
C LYS A 13 -3.67 12.33 0.07
N ALA A 14 -4.47 12.07 1.08
CA ALA A 14 -5.82 11.55 0.88
C ALA A 14 -6.69 12.64 0.24
N ILE A 15 -7.24 12.34 -0.92
CA ILE A 15 -8.15 13.24 -1.64
C ILE A 15 -9.52 12.57 -1.63
N GLY A 16 -10.43 13.11 -0.82
CA GLY A 16 -11.77 12.56 -0.69
C GLY A 16 -12.09 12.17 0.74
N THR A 17 -13.07 11.31 0.88
CA THR A 17 -13.64 10.96 2.18
C THR A 17 -12.98 9.74 2.80
N TYR A 18 -11.65 9.78 2.93
CA TYR A 18 -10.88 8.71 3.56
C TYR A 18 -9.60 9.25 4.19
N SER A 19 -8.99 8.46 5.05
CA SER A 19 -7.68 8.72 5.65
C SER A 19 -6.65 7.81 5.01
N GLN A 20 -5.38 8.20 5.02
CA GLN A 20 -4.30 7.33 4.54
C GLN A 20 -4.25 6.01 5.32
N ALA A 21 -4.47 6.08 6.62
CA ALA A 21 -4.61 4.92 7.49
C ALA A 21 -5.38 5.30 8.75
N ILE A 22 -5.93 4.29 9.40
CA ILE A 22 -6.60 4.44 10.70
C ILE A 22 -5.89 3.52 11.68
N LYS A 23 -5.53 4.08 12.82
CA LYS A 23 -5.02 3.29 13.95
C LYS A 23 -6.08 3.25 15.04
N LYS A 24 -6.38 2.06 15.52
CA LYS A 24 -7.26 1.86 16.65
C LYS A 24 -6.69 0.73 17.50
N ASP A 25 -6.33 1.05 18.75
CA ASP A 25 -5.64 0.13 19.63
C ASP A 25 -4.36 -0.33 18.93
N LYS A 26 -4.12 -1.61 18.78
CA LYS A 26 -2.95 -2.18 18.11
C LYS A 26 -3.18 -2.51 16.63
N PHE A 27 -4.32 -2.11 16.09
CA PHE A 27 -4.67 -2.36 14.69
C PHE A 27 -4.42 -1.11 13.86
N ILE A 28 -3.80 -1.30 12.70
CA ILE A 28 -3.62 -0.23 11.71
C ILE A 28 -4.21 -0.74 10.40
N PHE A 29 -5.17 0.03 9.87
CA PHE A 29 -5.82 -0.28 8.60
C PHE A 29 -5.33 0.72 7.57
N LEU A 30 -4.76 0.20 6.49
CA LEU A 30 -4.19 1.03 5.41
C LEU A 30 -5.22 1.18 4.30
N SER A 31 -5.43 2.41 3.86
CA SER A 31 -6.16 2.66 2.62
C SER A 31 -5.34 2.18 1.43
N GLY A 32 -6.01 1.92 0.31
CA GLY A 32 -5.34 1.51 -0.91
C GLY A 32 -4.40 2.59 -1.42
N GLN A 33 -3.22 2.18 -1.85
CA GLN A 33 -2.25 3.05 -2.51
C GLN A 33 -2.07 2.61 -3.95
N ILE A 34 -2.15 3.55 -4.88
CA ILE A 34 -1.71 3.37 -6.26
C ILE A 34 -0.34 4.02 -6.42
N GLY A 35 0.30 3.86 -7.57
CA GLY A 35 1.66 4.34 -7.77
C GLY A 35 1.77 5.83 -8.04
N LEU A 36 1.19 6.65 -7.17
CA LEU A 36 1.34 8.11 -7.27
C LEU A 36 2.65 8.56 -6.65
N ASP A 37 3.35 9.44 -7.36
CA ASP A 37 4.45 10.20 -6.78
C ASP A 37 3.84 11.21 -5.80
N PRO A 38 4.22 11.20 -4.51
CA PRO A 38 3.60 12.08 -3.52
C PRO A 38 3.88 13.56 -3.76
N ASN A 39 4.93 13.92 -4.50
CA ASN A 39 5.27 15.30 -4.79
C ASN A 39 4.45 15.88 -5.94
N THR A 40 4.22 15.10 -6.98
CA THR A 40 3.50 15.56 -8.18
C THR A 40 2.04 15.13 -8.18
N MET A 41 1.70 14.08 -7.43
CA MET A 41 0.38 13.42 -7.44
C MET A 41 0.03 12.82 -8.79
N ASN A 42 1.04 12.49 -9.59
CA ASN A 42 0.88 11.80 -10.87
C ASN A 42 1.32 10.35 -10.75
N LEU A 43 0.69 9.46 -11.51
CA LEU A 43 1.15 8.08 -11.62
C LEU A 43 2.55 8.03 -12.22
N VAL A 44 3.42 7.21 -11.65
CA VAL A 44 4.71 6.91 -12.27
C VAL A 44 4.48 5.96 -13.46
N ASP A 45 5.41 5.94 -14.40
CA ASP A 45 5.24 5.19 -15.65
C ASP A 45 5.57 3.71 -15.49
N GLY A 46 4.65 2.88 -15.99
CA GLY A 46 4.88 1.47 -16.17
C GLY A 46 4.67 0.64 -14.90
N ILE A 47 4.41 -0.65 -15.12
CA ILE A 47 4.05 -1.55 -14.01
C ILE A 47 5.18 -1.69 -13.00
N ASN A 48 6.43 -1.82 -13.47
CA ASN A 48 7.57 -2.00 -12.55
C ASN A 48 7.70 -0.82 -11.60
N ASN A 49 7.67 0.40 -12.12
CA ASN A 49 7.78 1.61 -11.31
C ASN A 49 6.56 1.79 -10.40
N GLN A 50 5.37 1.45 -10.89
CA GLN A 50 4.16 1.57 -10.08
C GLN A 50 4.16 0.61 -8.90
N ILE A 51 4.65 -0.62 -9.07
CA ILE A 51 4.76 -1.56 -7.95
C ILE A 51 5.69 -1.00 -6.88
N HIS A 52 6.86 -0.51 -7.28
CA HIS A 52 7.80 0.10 -6.32
C HIS A 52 7.18 1.29 -5.61
N GLN A 53 6.51 2.16 -6.35
CA GLN A 53 5.92 3.37 -5.77
C GLN A 53 4.81 3.02 -4.78
N VAL A 54 3.99 2.01 -5.08
CA VAL A 54 2.95 1.55 -4.16
C VAL A 54 3.56 1.13 -2.82
N PHE A 55 4.61 0.31 -2.85
CA PHE A 55 5.23 -0.15 -1.61
C PHE A 55 5.93 0.98 -0.86
N GLN A 56 6.58 1.90 -1.58
CA GLN A 56 7.20 3.07 -0.96
C GLN A 56 6.15 3.94 -0.28
N ASN A 57 5.00 4.15 -0.91
CA ASN A 57 3.90 4.92 -0.33
C ASN A 57 3.36 4.25 0.93
N LEU A 58 3.17 2.94 0.89
CA LEU A 58 2.71 2.19 2.07
C LEU A 58 3.71 2.29 3.22
N ILE A 59 5.01 2.17 2.92
CA ILE A 59 6.06 2.29 3.94
C ILE A 59 6.00 3.65 4.64
N GLU A 60 5.79 4.72 3.90
CA GLU A 60 5.72 6.06 4.48
C GLU A 60 4.50 6.22 5.39
N VAL A 61 3.35 5.68 5.00
CA VAL A 61 2.15 5.70 5.85
C VAL A 61 2.36 4.85 7.11
N ILE A 62 2.95 3.66 6.94
CA ILE A 62 3.24 2.76 8.06
C ILE A 62 4.22 3.42 9.03
N SER A 63 5.24 4.07 8.51
CA SER A 63 6.22 4.79 9.34
C SER A 63 5.57 5.90 10.17
N ALA A 64 4.62 6.62 9.57
CA ALA A 64 3.86 7.66 10.27
C ALA A 64 2.98 7.08 11.38
N SER A 65 2.71 5.78 11.33
CA SER A 65 1.96 5.05 12.37
C SER A 65 2.88 4.50 13.47
N GLU A 66 4.17 4.80 13.41
CA GLU A 66 5.20 4.28 14.33
C GLU A 66 5.34 2.75 14.25
N ALA A 67 5.16 2.21 13.04
CA ALA A 67 5.30 0.78 12.75
C ALA A 67 6.27 0.61 11.57
N THR A 68 6.55 -0.62 11.21
CA THR A 68 7.43 -0.94 10.08
C THR A 68 6.73 -1.88 9.11
N ILE A 69 7.29 -1.99 7.92
CA ILE A 69 6.74 -2.88 6.88
C ILE A 69 6.70 -4.35 7.35
N SER A 70 7.58 -4.74 8.27
CA SER A 70 7.60 -6.09 8.82
C SER A 70 6.41 -6.39 9.74
N ASP A 71 5.68 -5.35 10.15
CA ASP A 71 4.48 -5.52 10.97
C ASP A 71 3.23 -5.80 10.13
N VAL A 72 3.32 -5.71 8.80
CA VAL A 72 2.17 -5.97 7.92
C VAL A 72 1.72 -7.40 8.09
N THR A 73 0.48 -7.56 8.52
CA THR A 73 -0.12 -8.85 8.83
C THR A 73 -0.88 -9.41 7.62
N LYS A 74 -1.55 -8.55 6.90
CA LYS A 74 -2.30 -8.90 5.68
C LYS A 74 -2.07 -7.84 4.62
N LEU A 75 -1.79 -8.30 3.39
CA LEU A 75 -1.64 -7.45 2.21
C LEU A 75 -2.60 -7.91 1.13
N ASN A 76 -3.33 -6.98 0.54
CA ASN A 76 -4.18 -7.24 -0.62
C ASN A 76 -3.60 -6.50 -1.82
N VAL A 77 -3.45 -7.19 -2.94
CA VAL A 77 -2.90 -6.62 -4.17
C VAL A 77 -3.95 -6.75 -5.29
N TYR A 78 -4.18 -5.65 -5.97
CA TYR A 78 -5.13 -5.55 -7.08
C TYR A 78 -4.38 -5.19 -8.34
N LEU A 79 -4.54 -6.00 -9.40
CA LEU A 79 -3.85 -5.81 -10.68
C LEU A 79 -4.87 -5.73 -11.81
N THR A 80 -4.67 -4.78 -12.74
CA THR A 80 -5.51 -4.74 -13.94
C THR A 80 -5.11 -5.82 -14.94
N ASP A 81 -3.87 -6.35 -14.82
CA ASP A 81 -3.38 -7.46 -15.62
C ASP A 81 -2.71 -8.46 -14.66
N LEU A 82 -3.38 -9.58 -14.42
CA LEU A 82 -2.90 -10.58 -13.48
C LEU A 82 -1.61 -11.28 -13.93
N GLU A 83 -1.23 -11.14 -15.20
CA GLU A 83 0.06 -11.64 -15.68
C GLU A 83 1.25 -10.95 -15.02
N ASN A 84 1.03 -9.77 -14.42
CA ASN A 84 2.07 -9.07 -13.66
C ASN A 84 2.29 -9.63 -12.26
N PHE A 85 1.57 -10.68 -11.87
CA PHE A 85 1.66 -11.27 -10.55
C PHE A 85 3.09 -11.74 -10.21
N ALA A 86 3.77 -12.38 -11.17
CA ALA A 86 5.15 -12.84 -10.95
C ALA A 86 6.10 -11.67 -10.67
N LEU A 87 5.91 -10.55 -11.35
CA LEU A 87 6.72 -9.35 -11.13
C LEU A 87 6.47 -8.77 -9.74
N VAL A 88 5.22 -8.78 -9.28
CA VAL A 88 4.89 -8.33 -7.91
C VAL A 88 5.64 -9.19 -6.90
N ASN A 89 5.64 -10.52 -7.08
CA ASN A 89 6.36 -11.42 -6.17
C ASN A 89 7.86 -11.10 -6.11
N GLU A 90 8.48 -10.85 -7.26
CA GLU A 90 9.90 -10.52 -7.31
C GLU A 90 10.21 -9.20 -6.58
N ILE A 91 9.39 -8.18 -6.84
CA ILE A 91 9.60 -6.86 -6.22
C ILE A 91 9.30 -6.91 -4.73
N MET A 92 8.28 -7.67 -4.30
CA MET A 92 7.96 -7.82 -2.88
C MET A 92 9.15 -8.31 -2.06
N LYS A 93 10.03 -9.12 -2.62
CA LYS A 93 11.22 -9.61 -1.93
C LYS A 93 12.18 -8.49 -1.52
N GLU A 94 12.09 -7.33 -2.17
CA GLU A 94 12.93 -6.17 -1.85
C GLU A 94 12.39 -5.39 -0.65
N TYR A 95 11.11 -5.57 -0.32
CA TYR A 95 10.44 -4.80 0.73
C TYR A 95 10.04 -5.63 1.93
N PHE A 96 9.73 -6.91 1.74
CA PHE A 96 9.25 -7.81 2.77
C PHE A 96 10.24 -8.95 3.00
N ALA A 97 10.32 -9.40 4.26
CA ALA A 97 11.11 -10.56 4.63
C ALA A 97 10.19 -11.62 5.25
N GLU A 98 10.67 -12.85 5.31
CA GLU A 98 9.95 -13.92 6.00
C GLU A 98 9.88 -13.64 7.51
N PRO A 99 8.76 -13.92 8.17
CA PRO A 99 7.54 -14.46 7.58
C PRO A 99 6.79 -13.40 6.78
N TYR A 100 6.44 -13.73 5.54
CA TYR A 100 5.69 -12.81 4.68
C TYR A 100 4.28 -12.59 5.24
N PRO A 101 3.66 -11.43 4.95
CA PRO A 101 2.27 -11.22 5.34
C PRO A 101 1.35 -12.23 4.64
N ALA A 102 0.20 -12.52 5.26
CA ALA A 102 -0.87 -13.19 4.54
C ALA A 102 -1.27 -12.29 3.36
N ARG A 103 -1.59 -12.87 2.19
CA ARG A 103 -1.82 -12.07 0.99
C ARG A 103 -2.92 -12.66 0.11
N ALA A 104 -3.68 -11.76 -0.52
CA ALA A 104 -4.49 -12.07 -1.68
C ALA A 104 -4.04 -11.17 -2.83
N ALA A 105 -4.05 -11.72 -4.04
CA ALA A 105 -3.79 -10.95 -5.26
C ALA A 105 -4.88 -11.28 -6.26
N VAL A 106 -5.59 -10.27 -6.74
CA VAL A 106 -6.74 -10.44 -7.63
C VAL A 106 -6.65 -9.52 -8.83
N GLY A 107 -7.21 -9.99 -9.95
CA GLY A 107 -7.36 -9.16 -11.14
C GLY A 107 -8.64 -8.33 -11.02
N VAL A 108 -8.56 -7.07 -11.42
CA VAL A 108 -9.68 -6.13 -11.40
C VAL A 108 -9.85 -5.48 -12.77
N ALA A 109 -11.06 -4.99 -13.04
CA ALA A 109 -11.36 -4.39 -14.33
C ALA A 109 -10.63 -3.07 -14.54
N SER A 110 -10.51 -2.24 -13.48
CA SER A 110 -9.86 -0.94 -13.54
C SER A 110 -9.49 -0.47 -12.14
N LEU A 111 -8.60 0.50 -12.08
CA LEU A 111 -8.18 1.15 -10.84
C LEU A 111 -8.22 2.67 -11.02
N PRO A 112 -8.26 3.43 -9.91
CA PRO A 112 -8.29 4.89 -10.01
C PRO A 112 -7.14 5.44 -10.85
N LYS A 113 -7.42 6.49 -11.62
CA LYS A 113 -6.44 7.21 -12.46
C LYS A 113 -5.76 6.34 -13.51
N GLY A 114 -6.33 5.18 -13.84
CA GLY A 114 -5.71 4.27 -14.79
C GLY A 114 -4.50 3.53 -14.22
N ALA A 115 -4.41 3.42 -12.90
CA ALA A 115 -3.33 2.69 -12.25
C ALA A 115 -3.34 1.22 -12.66
N LEU A 116 -2.15 0.62 -12.68
CA LEU A 116 -1.97 -0.79 -13.06
C LEU A 116 -1.95 -1.70 -11.85
N ILE A 117 -1.71 -1.14 -10.66
CA ILE A 117 -1.66 -1.86 -9.39
C ILE A 117 -2.17 -0.97 -8.26
N GLU A 118 -2.80 -1.60 -7.28
CA GLU A 118 -3.15 -0.99 -6.01
C GLU A 118 -2.89 -2.01 -4.92
N ALA A 119 -2.51 -1.56 -3.74
CA ALA A 119 -2.40 -2.45 -2.59
C ALA A 119 -2.92 -1.76 -1.34
N ASP A 120 -3.56 -2.55 -0.48
CA ASP A 120 -3.97 -2.16 0.86
C ASP A 120 -3.65 -3.29 1.83
N GLY A 121 -4.01 -3.13 3.07
CA GLY A 121 -3.77 -4.17 4.04
C GLY A 121 -3.97 -3.67 5.46
N PHE A 122 -3.53 -4.49 6.40
CA PHE A 122 -3.58 -4.08 7.79
C PHE A 122 -2.42 -4.68 8.58
N LEU A 123 -2.15 -4.04 9.71
CA LEU A 123 -1.13 -4.44 10.67
C LEU A 123 -1.78 -4.69 12.01
N VAL A 124 -1.27 -5.68 12.72
CA VAL A 124 -1.64 -5.92 14.13
C VAL A 124 -0.36 -5.85 14.92
N LEU A 125 -0.25 -4.87 15.81
CA LEU A 125 0.96 -4.65 16.60
C LEU A 125 0.92 -5.44 17.90
N ASP A 126 2.07 -5.59 18.53
CA ASP A 126 2.17 -6.23 19.85
C ASP A 126 1.58 -5.37 20.96
#